data_35f1d8220824d0a873f48178e2e159f4
#
_entry.id   35f1d8220824d0a873f48178e2e159f4
#
_cell.length_a   1.000
_cell.length_b   1.000
_cell.length_c   1.000
_cell.angle_alpha   90.00
_cell.angle_beta   90.00
_cell.angle_gamma   90.00
#
_symmetry.space_group_name_H-M   'P 1'
#
loop_
_entity.id
_entity.type
_entity.pdbx_description
1 polymer ?
#
loop_
_entity_poly.entity_id
_entity_poly.type
_entity_poly.pdbx_seq_one_letter_code
_entity_poly.pdbx_strand_id
1 'polypeptide(L)'
;MRKNGSRCLKRSKKRCASKRKPAFSIRDTASFVCSAPNKEEKSDMSLKLHIVLFEPEIPQNTGNIARTCACIGATLHLVEPLGFRPSERNLKRAGLDYWDDVKIVHHASTKAFLDEHSADNLYFFTGQAERSYAEVDYAGEVFLVFGRESRGIDPEILERFAARCVRIPMKEGLRSLNLSNAAAIGAYEALRQNGFSGLV
;
A
#
# COMPACT_ATOMS: atom_id res chain seq x y z
N MET A 1 26.10 54.26 -36.91
CA MET A 1 26.42 55.53 -36.17
C MET A 1 26.16 55.31 -34.71
N ARG A 2 27.20 55.46 -33.87
CA ARG A 2 27.23 55.97 -32.48
C ARG A 2 26.37 55.18 -31.45
N LYS A 3 26.77 54.90 -30.18
CA LYS A 3 28.04 55.03 -29.39
C LYS A 3 27.82 54.28 -28.08
N ASN A 4 28.81 53.58 -27.66
CA ASN A 4 29.34 53.34 -26.32
C ASN A 4 28.58 53.92 -25.08
N GLY A 5 28.52 53.11 -24.04
CA GLY A 5 28.27 53.55 -22.68
C GLY A 5 28.57 52.45 -21.65
N SER A 6 29.86 52.19 -21.46
CA SER A 6 30.38 51.41 -20.33
C SER A 6 30.17 52.16 -19.01
N ARG A 7 29.58 51.52 -17.97
CA ARG A 7 29.76 52.00 -16.59
C ARG A 7 30.21 50.87 -15.67
N CYS A 8 31.45 50.98 -15.33
CA CYS A 8 32.18 50.33 -14.29
C CYS A 8 31.60 50.73 -12.93
N LEU A 9 31.16 49.78 -12.09
CA LEU A 9 30.85 50.03 -10.71
C LEU A 9 31.62 49.09 -9.77
N LYS A 10 32.34 49.75 -8.92
CA LYS A 10 33.35 49.38 -7.95
C LYS A 10 32.91 48.28 -6.99
N ARG A 11 33.77 47.26 -6.85
CA ARG A 11 33.81 46.29 -5.77
C ARG A 11 34.11 47.00 -4.43
N SER A 12 33.17 46.93 -3.49
CA SER A 12 33.48 47.22 -2.08
C SER A 12 33.72 45.90 -1.34
N LYS A 13 34.97 45.67 -0.92
CA LYS A 13 35.38 44.60 -0.02
C LYS A 13 34.85 44.91 1.38
N LYS A 14 33.85 44.16 1.87
CA LYS A 14 33.56 44.11 3.30
C LYS A 14 34.27 42.94 3.91
N ARG A 15 35.18 43.25 4.84
CA ARG A 15 35.90 42.32 5.72
C ARG A 15 34.87 41.57 6.59
N CYS A 16 34.89 40.23 6.50
CA CYS A 16 34.16 39.34 7.40
C CYS A 16 35.00 39.12 8.65
N ALA A 17 34.55 39.65 9.78
CA ALA A 17 35.18 39.45 11.07
C ALA A 17 34.90 38.02 11.56
N SER A 18 35.96 37.29 11.88
CA SER A 18 35.94 35.95 12.46
C SER A 18 35.33 35.98 13.88
N LYS A 19 34.13 35.44 14.04
CA LYS A 19 33.59 35.13 15.37
C LYS A 19 34.04 33.71 15.75
N ARG A 20 34.91 33.62 16.75
CA ARG A 20 35.34 32.39 17.40
C ARG A 20 34.10 31.71 18.02
N LYS A 21 33.89 30.44 17.72
CA LYS A 21 32.91 29.57 18.41
C LYS A 21 33.43 29.24 19.80
N PRO A 22 32.58 29.24 20.85
CA PRO A 22 32.99 28.74 22.13
C PRO A 22 33.12 27.22 22.10
N ALA A 23 34.15 26.71 22.75
CA ALA A 23 34.41 25.30 22.95
C ALA A 23 33.27 24.67 23.77
N PHE A 24 32.60 23.68 23.21
CA PHE A 24 31.58 22.90 23.91
C PHE A 24 32.26 21.85 24.76
N SER A 25 32.20 22.03 26.07
CA SER A 25 32.70 21.06 27.05
C SER A 25 31.78 19.85 27.10
N ILE A 26 32.33 18.66 26.73
CA ILE A 26 31.67 17.37 26.91
C ILE A 26 31.83 16.95 28.36
N ARG A 27 30.89 17.28 29.20
CA ARG A 27 30.65 16.62 30.51
C ARG A 27 29.21 16.90 30.93
N ASP A 28 28.32 16.02 30.52
CA ASP A 28 27.13 15.60 31.28
C ASP A 28 26.47 14.47 30.51
N THR A 29 26.91 13.25 30.78
CA THR A 29 26.23 12.02 30.42
C THR A 29 25.02 11.86 31.33
N ALA A 30 23.95 12.65 31.08
CA ALA A 30 22.63 12.28 31.57
C ALA A 30 22.12 11.18 30.63
N SER A 31 22.07 9.96 31.15
CA SER A 31 21.46 8.81 30.51
C SER A 31 19.99 9.13 30.19
N PHE A 32 19.75 9.56 28.96
CA PHE A 32 18.39 9.63 28.43
C PHE A 32 17.95 8.19 28.17
N VAL A 33 17.40 7.54 29.19
CA VAL A 33 16.67 6.29 29.05
C VAL A 33 15.41 6.64 28.25
N CYS A 34 15.47 6.41 26.95
CA CYS A 34 14.29 6.41 26.10
C CYS A 34 13.46 5.21 26.56
N SER A 35 12.53 5.45 27.50
CA SER A 35 11.50 4.48 27.84
C SER A 35 10.64 4.29 26.57
N ALA A 36 10.83 3.14 25.90
CA ALA A 36 9.91 2.68 24.90
C ALA A 36 8.49 2.70 25.50
N PRO A 37 7.47 3.17 24.76
CA PRO A 37 6.10 3.11 25.26
C PRO A 37 5.78 1.65 25.58
N ASN A 38 5.23 1.41 26.78
CA ASN A 38 4.71 0.12 27.20
C ASN A 38 3.89 -0.46 26.06
N LYS A 39 4.29 -1.63 25.57
CA LYS A 39 3.40 -2.49 24.79
C LYS A 39 2.26 -2.86 25.73
N GLU A 40 1.17 -2.09 25.67
CA GLU A 40 -0.12 -2.57 26.15
C GLU A 40 -0.35 -3.89 25.41
N GLU A 41 -0.70 -4.92 26.15
CA GLU A 41 -1.01 -6.26 25.68
C GLU A 41 -2.08 -6.17 24.59
N LYS A 42 -1.65 -6.05 23.31
CA LYS A 42 -2.54 -6.36 22.18
C LYS A 42 -2.83 -7.84 22.34
N SER A 43 -4.06 -8.17 22.69
CA SER A 43 -4.59 -9.53 22.66
C SER A 43 -4.05 -10.24 21.42
N ASP A 44 -3.61 -11.49 21.60
CA ASP A 44 -3.00 -12.39 20.58
C ASP A 44 -3.98 -12.72 19.43
N MET A 45 -4.45 -11.70 18.72
CA MET A 45 -5.19 -11.83 17.47
C MET A 45 -4.21 -11.61 16.33
N SER A 46 -3.59 -12.71 15.87
CA SER A 46 -2.78 -12.70 14.65
C SER A 46 -3.60 -12.11 13.49
N LEU A 47 -2.97 -11.21 12.73
CA LEU A 47 -3.59 -10.64 11.53
C LEU A 47 -4.02 -11.77 10.57
N LYS A 48 -5.31 -11.80 10.20
CA LYS A 48 -5.82 -12.62 9.12
C LYS A 48 -6.03 -11.74 7.91
N LEU A 49 -5.21 -11.90 6.89
CA LEU A 49 -5.21 -11.04 5.72
C LEU A 49 -5.89 -11.73 4.54
N HIS A 50 -6.80 -11.03 3.91
CA HIS A 50 -7.53 -11.42 2.72
C HIS A 50 -7.28 -10.41 1.61
N ILE A 51 -6.88 -10.88 0.42
CA ILE A 51 -6.77 -10.06 -0.78
C ILE A 51 -7.95 -10.41 -1.69
N VAL A 52 -8.75 -9.42 -2.06
CA VAL A 52 -9.97 -9.58 -2.84
C VAL A 52 -9.82 -8.90 -4.19
N LEU A 53 -10.02 -9.63 -5.26
CA LEU A 53 -9.97 -9.13 -6.63
C LEU A 53 -11.38 -9.16 -7.23
N PHE A 54 -11.96 -7.97 -7.46
CA PHE A 54 -13.21 -7.85 -8.17
C PHE A 54 -12.96 -7.93 -9.67
N GLU A 55 -13.46 -9.01 -10.28
CA GLU A 55 -13.47 -9.22 -11.71
C GLU A 55 -12.10 -8.99 -12.38
N PRO A 56 -11.02 -9.62 -11.91
CA PRO A 56 -9.68 -9.42 -12.45
C PRO A 56 -9.61 -9.81 -13.92
N GLU A 57 -8.93 -8.98 -14.73
CA GLU A 57 -8.89 -9.12 -16.19
C GLU A 57 -7.58 -9.74 -16.69
N ILE A 58 -6.47 -9.55 -15.98
CA ILE A 58 -5.14 -9.94 -16.43
C ILE A 58 -4.62 -11.12 -15.60
N PRO A 59 -4.48 -12.32 -16.19
CA PRO A 59 -4.08 -13.53 -15.46
C PRO A 59 -2.68 -13.40 -14.84
N GLN A 60 -1.75 -12.66 -15.42
CA GLN A 60 -0.41 -12.42 -14.85
C GLN A 60 -0.48 -11.65 -13.53
N ASN A 61 -1.38 -10.66 -13.41
CA ASN A 61 -1.57 -9.92 -12.17
C ASN A 61 -2.12 -10.84 -11.07
N THR A 62 -3.14 -11.62 -11.41
CA THR A 62 -3.73 -12.61 -10.50
C THR A 62 -2.69 -13.62 -10.03
N GLY A 63 -1.82 -14.11 -10.94
CA GLY A 63 -0.73 -15.02 -10.61
C GLY A 63 0.30 -14.41 -9.66
N ASN A 64 0.72 -13.18 -9.92
CA ASN A 64 1.66 -12.48 -9.03
C ASN A 64 1.05 -12.23 -7.64
N ILE A 65 -0.25 -11.92 -7.57
CA ILE A 65 -0.96 -11.74 -6.30
C ILE A 65 -1.09 -13.06 -5.56
N ALA A 66 -1.43 -14.16 -6.24
CA ALA A 66 -1.47 -15.48 -5.63
C ALA A 66 -0.12 -15.87 -5.02
N ARG A 67 1.00 -15.61 -5.72
CA ARG A 67 2.35 -15.79 -5.19
C ARG A 67 2.59 -14.94 -3.93
N THR A 68 2.18 -13.69 -3.94
CA THR A 68 2.27 -12.82 -2.76
C THR A 68 1.47 -13.40 -1.61
N CYS A 69 0.22 -13.86 -1.86
CA CYS A 69 -0.61 -14.50 -0.85
C CYS A 69 0.05 -15.76 -0.25
N ALA A 70 0.61 -16.63 -1.09
CA ALA A 70 1.36 -17.81 -0.63
C ALA A 70 2.53 -17.42 0.29
N CYS A 71 3.32 -16.41 -0.12
CA CYS A 71 4.49 -15.97 0.65
C CYS A 71 4.14 -15.38 2.03
N ILE A 72 2.94 -14.79 2.19
CA ILE A 72 2.53 -14.10 3.43
C ILE A 72 1.41 -14.83 4.20
N GLY A 73 0.96 -15.97 3.71
CA GLY A 73 -0.12 -16.75 4.33
C GLY A 73 -1.51 -16.09 4.20
N ALA A 74 -1.71 -15.18 3.21
CA ALA A 74 -3.00 -14.53 2.98
C ALA A 74 -3.96 -15.40 2.16
N THR A 75 -5.27 -15.20 2.35
CA THR A 75 -6.31 -15.81 1.53
C THR A 75 -6.58 -14.94 0.30
N LEU A 76 -6.64 -15.53 -0.90
CA LEU A 76 -7.01 -14.84 -2.13
C LEU A 76 -8.48 -15.09 -2.46
N HIS A 77 -9.25 -14.03 -2.62
CA HIS A 77 -10.65 -14.07 -3.07
C HIS A 77 -10.73 -13.61 -4.52
N LEU A 78 -11.31 -14.43 -5.39
CA LEU A 78 -11.55 -14.15 -6.79
C LEU A 78 -13.06 -13.99 -7.01
N VAL A 79 -13.48 -12.80 -7.42
CA VAL A 79 -14.89 -12.48 -7.64
C VAL A 79 -15.17 -12.47 -9.13
N GLU A 80 -16.11 -13.31 -9.56
CA GLU A 80 -16.55 -13.45 -10.95
C GLU A 80 -17.34 -12.19 -11.44
N PRO A 81 -17.36 -11.91 -12.79
CA PRO A 81 -16.72 -12.70 -13.83
C PRO A 81 -15.20 -12.44 -13.92
N LEU A 82 -14.41 -13.49 -14.18
CA LEU A 82 -12.99 -13.31 -14.47
C LEU A 82 -12.82 -12.97 -15.97
N GLY A 83 -11.97 -11.99 -16.29
CA GLY A 83 -11.63 -11.63 -17.67
C GLY A 83 -10.81 -12.69 -18.43
N PHE A 84 -10.50 -13.82 -17.77
CA PHE A 84 -9.75 -14.94 -18.33
C PHE A 84 -10.32 -16.27 -17.85
N ARG A 85 -10.07 -17.33 -18.62
CA ARG A 85 -10.41 -18.68 -18.18
C ARG A 85 -9.27 -19.21 -17.31
N PRO A 86 -9.52 -19.55 -16.04
CA PRO A 86 -8.54 -20.21 -15.21
C PRO A 86 -8.31 -21.63 -15.77
N SER A 87 -7.35 -21.76 -16.68
CA SER A 87 -6.86 -23.05 -17.12
C SER A 87 -5.51 -23.30 -16.45
N GLU A 88 -5.26 -24.50 -15.95
CA GLU A 88 -3.96 -24.87 -15.35
C GLU A 88 -2.77 -24.45 -16.21
N ARG A 89 -2.93 -24.49 -17.56
CA ARG A 89 -1.88 -24.14 -18.49
C ARG A 89 -1.60 -22.63 -18.54
N ASN A 90 -2.61 -21.79 -18.40
CA ASN A 90 -2.47 -20.34 -18.37
C ASN A 90 -1.97 -19.86 -16.99
N LEU A 91 -2.40 -20.52 -15.97
CA LEU A 91 -1.98 -20.31 -14.60
C LEU A 91 -0.50 -20.73 -14.41
N LYS A 92 -0.08 -21.89 -14.86
CA LYS A 92 1.33 -22.34 -14.83
C LYS A 92 2.27 -21.42 -15.63
N ARG A 93 1.83 -20.86 -16.77
CA ARG A 93 2.60 -19.89 -17.55
C ARG A 93 2.75 -18.51 -16.87
N ALA A 94 1.82 -18.17 -15.98
CA ALA A 94 1.87 -16.93 -15.20
C ALA A 94 2.75 -17.01 -13.94
N GLY A 95 3.53 -18.11 -13.76
CA GLY A 95 4.40 -18.31 -12.61
C GLY A 95 3.68 -18.86 -11.38
N LEU A 96 2.63 -19.66 -11.59
CA LEU A 96 1.75 -20.20 -10.55
C LEU A 96 2.25 -21.54 -9.98
N ASP A 97 3.56 -21.64 -9.73
CA ASP A 97 4.11 -22.78 -8.97
C ASP A 97 3.61 -22.81 -7.52
N TYR A 98 2.96 -21.69 -7.08
CA TYR A 98 2.44 -21.51 -5.71
C TYR A 98 0.92 -21.64 -5.60
N TRP A 99 0.21 -22.07 -6.65
CA TRP A 99 -1.25 -22.13 -6.63
C TRP A 99 -1.79 -23.13 -5.61
N ASP A 100 -1.07 -24.19 -5.41
CA ASP A 100 -1.41 -25.25 -4.44
C ASP A 100 -1.12 -24.82 -2.98
N ASP A 101 -0.29 -23.78 -2.79
CA ASP A 101 0.12 -23.25 -1.50
C ASP A 101 -0.75 -22.07 -1.02
N VAL A 102 -1.67 -21.58 -1.86
CA VAL A 102 -2.54 -20.44 -1.53
C VAL A 102 -3.99 -20.87 -1.34
N LYS A 103 -4.61 -20.41 -0.27
CA LYS A 103 -6.05 -20.57 -0.08
C LYS A 103 -6.79 -19.63 -1.01
N ILE A 104 -7.52 -20.19 -1.99
CA ILE A 104 -8.32 -19.42 -2.95
C ILE A 104 -9.80 -19.65 -2.67
N VAL A 105 -10.56 -18.56 -2.64
CA VAL A 105 -12.01 -18.55 -2.47
C VAL A 105 -12.63 -17.89 -3.70
N HIS A 106 -13.60 -18.56 -4.33
CA HIS A 106 -14.33 -18.01 -5.47
C HIS A 106 -15.71 -17.50 -5.06
N HIS A 107 -16.08 -16.33 -5.57
CA HIS A 107 -17.39 -15.73 -5.36
C HIS A 107 -18.08 -15.53 -6.71
N ALA A 108 -19.35 -15.89 -6.79
CA ALA A 108 -20.13 -15.87 -8.02
C ALA A 108 -20.37 -14.44 -8.58
N SER A 109 -20.26 -13.41 -7.74
CA SER A 109 -20.40 -12.01 -8.15
C SER A 109 -19.93 -11.07 -7.03
N THR A 110 -19.66 -9.81 -7.40
CA THR A 110 -19.38 -8.74 -6.44
C THR A 110 -20.53 -8.55 -5.44
N LYS A 111 -21.78 -8.69 -5.89
CA LYS A 111 -22.92 -8.62 -4.99
C LYS A 111 -22.90 -9.75 -3.96
N ALA A 112 -22.66 -10.99 -4.38
CA ALA A 112 -22.60 -12.13 -3.47
C ALA A 112 -21.49 -11.97 -2.43
N PHE A 113 -20.30 -11.51 -2.84
CA PHE A 113 -19.19 -11.20 -1.93
C PHE A 113 -19.59 -10.12 -0.90
N LEU A 114 -20.18 -9.01 -1.35
CA LEU A 114 -20.57 -7.90 -0.46
C LEU A 114 -21.73 -8.25 0.47
N ASP A 115 -22.65 -9.12 0.06
CA ASP A 115 -23.73 -9.60 0.91
C ASP A 115 -23.19 -10.50 2.06
N GLU A 116 -22.15 -11.28 1.79
CA GLU A 116 -21.48 -12.15 2.76
C GLU A 116 -20.56 -11.38 3.73
N HIS A 117 -19.82 -10.39 3.22
CA HIS A 117 -18.72 -9.72 3.93
C HIS A 117 -18.99 -8.26 4.29
N SER A 118 -20.23 -7.75 4.18
CA SER A 118 -20.53 -6.32 4.36
C SER A 118 -20.22 -5.78 5.76
N ALA A 119 -20.22 -6.64 6.78
CA ALA A 119 -19.90 -6.29 8.16
C ALA A 119 -18.39 -6.35 8.48
N ASP A 120 -17.58 -6.97 7.60
CA ASP A 120 -16.18 -7.21 7.83
C ASP A 120 -15.33 -5.93 7.62
N ASN A 121 -14.05 -6.00 8.00
CA ASN A 121 -13.10 -4.91 7.80
C ASN A 121 -12.62 -4.87 6.33
N LEU A 122 -13.47 -4.33 5.46
CA LEU A 122 -13.17 -4.13 4.04
C LEU A 122 -12.47 -2.80 3.82
N TYR A 123 -11.35 -2.79 3.07
CA TYR A 123 -10.67 -1.58 2.63
C TYR A 123 -10.57 -1.58 1.12
N PHE A 124 -11.21 -0.60 0.48
CA PHE A 124 -11.30 -0.49 -0.98
C PHE A 124 -10.18 0.39 -1.52
N PHE A 125 -9.25 -0.21 -2.25
CA PHE A 125 -8.11 0.48 -2.84
C PHE A 125 -8.51 1.15 -4.15
N THR A 126 -8.54 2.48 -4.13
CA THR A 126 -8.91 3.30 -5.31
C THR A 126 -8.07 4.58 -5.35
N GLY A 127 -7.74 5.04 -6.57
CA GLY A 127 -7.06 6.33 -6.75
C GLY A 127 -7.93 7.56 -6.42
N GLN A 128 -9.24 7.37 -6.25
CA GLN A 128 -10.21 8.43 -5.98
C GLN A 128 -10.37 8.74 -4.47
N ALA A 129 -9.87 7.89 -3.59
CA ALA A 129 -9.99 8.09 -2.15
C ALA A 129 -9.13 9.28 -1.70
N GLU A 130 -9.59 9.99 -0.67
CA GLU A 130 -8.83 11.06 -0.02
C GLU A 130 -7.84 10.49 1.01
N ARG A 131 -8.27 9.47 1.74
CA ARG A 131 -7.52 8.85 2.82
C ARG A 131 -6.38 8.00 2.29
N SER A 132 -5.18 8.17 2.87
CA SER A 132 -4.04 7.30 2.56
C SER A 132 -4.23 5.91 3.16
N TYR A 133 -3.78 4.88 2.45
CA TYR A 133 -3.76 3.51 2.94
C TYR A 133 -2.93 3.34 4.22
N ALA A 134 -1.93 4.19 4.44
CA ALA A 134 -1.09 4.18 5.63
C ALA A 134 -1.74 4.84 6.87
N GLU A 135 -2.88 5.51 6.72
CA GLU A 135 -3.64 6.14 7.80
C GLU A 135 -4.72 5.23 8.40
N VAL A 136 -4.79 4.00 7.91
CA VAL A 136 -5.74 2.98 8.39
C VAL A 136 -5.06 2.10 9.42
N ASP A 137 -5.80 1.67 10.42
CA ASP A 137 -5.36 0.62 11.36
C ASP A 137 -5.86 -0.74 10.88
N TYR A 138 -4.93 -1.59 10.43
CA TYR A 138 -5.21 -2.93 9.93
C TYR A 138 -5.06 -3.93 11.08
N ALA A 139 -6.16 -4.23 11.79
CA ALA A 139 -6.16 -5.14 12.93
C ALA A 139 -7.17 -6.28 12.77
N GLY A 140 -6.83 -7.47 13.26
CA GLY A 140 -7.70 -8.64 13.25
C GLY A 140 -7.87 -9.27 11.86
N GLU A 141 -9.09 -9.51 11.42
CA GLU A 141 -9.40 -10.02 10.10
C GLU A 141 -9.67 -8.86 9.13
N VAL A 142 -8.87 -8.77 8.05
CA VAL A 142 -8.82 -7.60 7.16
C VAL A 142 -8.91 -8.04 5.70
N PHE A 143 -9.77 -7.38 4.93
CA PHE A 143 -9.97 -7.61 3.51
C PHE A 143 -9.49 -6.39 2.70
N LEU A 144 -8.45 -6.56 1.90
CA LEU A 144 -7.95 -5.55 0.95
C LEU A 144 -8.60 -5.78 -0.41
N VAL A 145 -9.49 -4.88 -0.81
CA VAL A 145 -10.32 -5.03 -2.01
C VAL A 145 -9.77 -4.20 -3.15
N PHE A 146 -9.54 -4.85 -4.28
CA PHE A 146 -9.05 -4.25 -5.51
C PHE A 146 -10.04 -4.50 -6.65
N GLY A 147 -10.21 -3.51 -7.53
CA GLY A 147 -11.07 -3.61 -8.70
C GLY A 147 -10.35 -4.07 -9.96
N ARG A 148 -11.09 -4.07 -11.06
CA ARG A 148 -10.61 -4.38 -12.43
C ARG A 148 -9.43 -3.48 -12.82
N GLU A 149 -8.52 -4.00 -13.61
CA GLU A 149 -7.37 -3.23 -14.12
C GLU A 149 -7.80 -2.09 -15.05
N SER A 150 -8.89 -2.27 -15.82
CA SER A 150 -9.36 -1.29 -16.80
C SER A 150 -10.18 -0.16 -16.17
N ARG A 151 -11.03 -0.46 -15.18
CA ARG A 151 -12.07 0.45 -14.65
C ARG A 151 -11.98 0.69 -13.16
N GLY A 152 -11.25 -0.15 -12.41
CA GLY A 152 -11.23 -0.13 -10.96
C GLY A 152 -12.50 -0.72 -10.35
N ILE A 153 -12.91 -0.20 -9.20
CA ILE A 153 -14.12 -0.58 -8.46
C ILE A 153 -15.28 0.29 -8.93
N ASP A 154 -16.48 -0.29 -9.04
CA ASP A 154 -17.66 0.42 -9.49
C ASP A 154 -18.00 1.61 -8.57
N PRO A 155 -18.37 2.79 -9.13
CA PRO A 155 -18.61 4.01 -8.36
C PRO A 155 -19.66 3.85 -7.26
N GLU A 156 -20.73 3.10 -7.52
CA GLU A 156 -21.79 2.83 -6.54
C GLU A 156 -21.26 2.12 -5.27
N ILE A 157 -20.28 1.21 -5.46
CA ILE A 157 -19.64 0.52 -4.34
C ILE A 157 -18.75 1.50 -3.57
N LEU A 158 -17.96 2.32 -4.28
CA LEU A 158 -17.08 3.31 -3.66
C LEU A 158 -17.89 4.36 -2.86
N GLU A 159 -19.04 4.78 -3.38
CA GLU A 159 -19.95 5.70 -2.68
C GLU A 159 -20.51 5.05 -1.41
N ARG A 160 -21.04 3.81 -1.53
CA ARG A 160 -21.57 3.05 -0.40
C ARG A 160 -20.56 2.84 0.72
N PHE A 161 -19.28 2.63 0.37
CA PHE A 161 -18.20 2.35 1.31
C PHE A 161 -17.16 3.48 1.39
N ALA A 162 -17.54 4.73 1.16
CA ALA A 162 -16.61 5.87 1.06
C ALA A 162 -15.66 5.99 2.26
N ALA A 163 -16.14 5.76 3.48
CA ALA A 163 -15.33 5.78 4.70
C ALA A 163 -14.25 4.67 4.78
N ARG A 164 -14.37 3.63 3.94
CA ARG A 164 -13.45 2.49 3.86
C ARG A 164 -12.59 2.52 2.59
N CYS A 165 -12.71 3.58 1.78
CA CYS A 165 -11.87 3.78 0.61
C CYS A 165 -10.52 4.35 1.01
N VAL A 166 -9.47 3.79 0.42
CA VAL A 166 -8.08 4.20 0.66
C VAL A 166 -7.31 4.29 -0.65
N ARG A 167 -6.29 5.15 -0.68
CA ARG A 167 -5.40 5.27 -1.84
C ARG A 167 -3.95 5.03 -1.48
N ILE A 168 -3.20 4.50 -2.43
CA ILE A 168 -1.75 4.54 -2.40
C ILE A 168 -1.34 5.88 -3.05
N PRO A 169 -0.61 6.76 -2.33
CA PRO A 169 -0.19 8.04 -2.90
C PRO A 169 0.66 7.86 -4.15
N MET A 170 0.38 8.66 -5.18
CA MET A 170 1.09 8.66 -6.45
C MET A 170 1.38 10.10 -6.88
N LYS A 171 2.36 10.27 -7.78
CA LYS A 171 2.61 11.55 -8.42
C LYS A 171 1.39 11.97 -9.24
N GLU A 172 1.04 13.25 -9.17
CA GLU A 172 -0.06 13.81 -9.95
C GLU A 172 0.08 13.55 -11.45
N GLY A 173 -1.05 13.33 -12.14
CA GLY A 173 -1.09 13.04 -13.58
C GLY A 173 -0.82 11.58 -13.95
N LEU A 174 -0.49 10.70 -13.00
CA LEU A 174 -0.35 9.27 -13.27
C LEU A 174 -1.67 8.54 -13.03
N ARG A 175 -1.97 7.54 -13.90
CA ARG A 175 -3.26 6.85 -13.90
C ARG A 175 -3.44 5.91 -12.70
N SER A 176 -2.56 4.95 -12.53
CA SER A 176 -2.65 3.91 -11.50
C SER A 176 -1.34 3.11 -11.42
N LEU A 177 -1.12 2.43 -10.29
CA LEU A 177 -0.13 1.37 -10.17
C LEU A 177 -0.65 0.09 -10.85
N ASN A 178 0.28 -0.79 -11.23
CA ASN A 178 -0.09 -2.15 -11.60
C ASN A 178 -0.81 -2.83 -10.43
N LEU A 179 -1.86 -3.62 -10.72
CA LEU A 179 -2.71 -4.24 -9.71
C LEU A 179 -1.92 -5.11 -8.72
N SER A 180 -1.00 -5.94 -9.21
CA SER A 180 -0.21 -6.80 -8.33
C SER A 180 0.74 -6.03 -7.43
N ASN A 181 1.29 -4.89 -7.91
CA ASN A 181 2.11 -4.01 -7.10
C ASN A 181 1.26 -3.33 -6.01
N ALA A 182 0.07 -2.83 -6.36
CA ALA A 182 -0.83 -2.20 -5.39
C ALA A 182 -1.24 -3.19 -4.29
N ALA A 183 -1.58 -4.43 -4.66
CA ALA A 183 -1.94 -5.48 -3.72
C ALA A 183 -0.77 -5.81 -2.77
N ALA A 184 0.45 -5.94 -3.29
CA ALA A 184 1.63 -6.18 -2.48
C ALA A 184 1.92 -5.03 -1.50
N ILE A 185 1.84 -3.77 -1.97
CA ILE A 185 2.05 -2.59 -1.11
C ILE A 185 1.03 -2.56 0.03
N GLY A 186 -0.27 -2.75 -0.27
CA GLY A 186 -1.32 -2.78 0.75
C GLY A 186 -1.14 -3.92 1.75
N ALA A 187 -0.82 -5.12 1.27
CA ALA A 187 -0.59 -6.29 2.10
C ALA A 187 0.61 -6.09 3.06
N TYR A 188 1.74 -5.60 2.55
CA TYR A 188 2.93 -5.38 3.37
C TYR A 188 2.77 -4.23 4.36
N GLU A 189 1.93 -3.23 4.08
CA GLU A 189 1.59 -2.22 5.07
C GLU A 189 0.79 -2.82 6.23
N ALA A 190 -0.23 -3.63 5.94
CA ALA A 190 -0.99 -4.34 6.97
C ALA A 190 -0.09 -5.24 7.83
N LEU A 191 0.83 -5.97 7.20
CA LEU A 191 1.82 -6.81 7.90
C LEU A 191 2.78 -5.97 8.74
N ARG A 192 3.29 -4.84 8.21
CA ARG A 192 4.20 -3.94 8.93
C ARG A 192 3.56 -3.43 10.22
N GLN A 193 2.29 -3.02 10.17
CA GLN A 193 1.56 -2.56 11.35
C GLN A 193 1.38 -3.65 12.40
N ASN A 194 1.36 -4.91 11.98
CA ASN A 194 1.24 -6.08 12.85
C ASN A 194 2.60 -6.77 13.14
N GLY A 195 3.72 -6.07 12.88
CA GLY A 195 5.06 -6.54 13.24
C GLY A 195 5.55 -7.75 12.47
N PHE A 196 4.99 -8.03 11.27
CA PHE A 196 5.30 -9.19 10.42
C PHE A 196 5.17 -10.52 11.18
N SER A 197 4.20 -10.62 12.09
CA SER A 197 4.00 -11.81 12.92
C SER A 197 3.84 -13.07 12.04
N GLY A 198 4.63 -14.12 12.34
CA GLY A 198 4.62 -15.38 11.60
C GLY A 198 5.47 -15.39 10.31
N LEU A 199 6.16 -14.30 9.98
CA LEU A 199 7.11 -14.23 8.86
C LEU A 199 8.56 -14.17 9.36
N VAL A 200 9.50 -14.65 8.55
CA VAL A 200 10.95 -14.70 8.82
C VAL A 200 11.71 -13.74 7.93
#